data_0f650f9a693e1227f90ae3d03f1b00f9
#
_entry.id   0f650f9a693e1227f90ae3d03f1b00f9
#
_cell.length_a   1.000
_cell.length_b   1.000
_cell.length_c   1.000
_cell.angle_alpha   90.00
_cell.angle_beta   90.00
_cell.angle_gamma   90.00
#
_symmetry.space_group_name_H-M   'P 1'
#
loop_
_entity.id
_entity.type
_entity.pdbx_description
1 polymer ?
#
loop_
_entity_poly.entity_id
_entity_poly.type
_entity_poly.pdbx_seq_one_letter_code
_entity_poly.pdbx_strand_id
1 'polypeptide(L)'
;MTDRPLPEHAAENARYWDGMADQWVAAGERSWATAEPTWGSWGAPDADVQLLPAVMTGMRAIELGCGTGYVSAWMARRGAEVVGVDVSVEQLATARRLRDEHGLEIEFRESSAEDVAEPDASFDFAVSEYGAAIWCDPYVWIPEAARLLKPGGRLHFLGNHPLAMVCTPLDGSPTDATLHREWRGMHRFDWRRVEVDPGGVEFNLGTAAWMHLFRDAGFVVEDHLELHAADPSEDRFAIPGWWAHRFPAEQVWKLRRT
;
A
#
# COMPACT_ATOMS: atom_id res chain seq x y z
N MET A 1 -3.90 6.64 -20.84
CA MET A 1 -4.19 7.75 -19.91
C MET A 1 -5.65 8.10 -20.06
N THR A 2 -6.42 8.02 -18.99
CA THR A 2 -7.74 8.61 -18.96
C THR A 2 -7.55 10.12 -19.05
N ASP A 3 -8.33 10.82 -19.89
CA ASP A 3 -8.26 12.29 -20.10
C ASP A 3 -8.77 13.08 -18.87
N ARG A 4 -8.96 12.39 -17.75
CA ARG A 4 -9.50 12.94 -16.52
C ARG A 4 -8.36 13.44 -15.62
N PRO A 5 -8.39 14.69 -15.16
CA PRO A 5 -7.38 15.20 -14.25
C PRO A 5 -7.39 14.43 -12.93
N LEU A 6 -6.20 14.19 -12.36
CA LEU A 6 -6.06 13.58 -11.05
C LEU A 6 -6.85 14.37 -9.98
N PRO A 7 -7.48 13.71 -9.00
CA PRO A 7 -7.98 14.37 -7.80
C PRO A 7 -6.87 15.17 -7.08
N GLU A 8 -7.24 16.22 -6.33
CA GLU A 8 -6.26 17.10 -5.66
C GLU A 8 -5.23 16.31 -4.83
N HIS A 9 -5.70 15.37 -4.00
CA HIS A 9 -4.81 14.56 -3.15
C HIS A 9 -3.87 13.68 -3.97
N ALA A 10 -4.35 13.09 -5.07
CA ALA A 10 -3.52 12.23 -5.92
C ALA A 10 -2.46 13.05 -6.67
N ALA A 11 -2.79 14.26 -7.16
CA ALA A 11 -1.83 15.18 -7.77
C ALA A 11 -0.80 15.70 -6.75
N GLU A 12 -1.21 15.89 -5.49
CA GLU A 12 -0.31 16.27 -4.40
C GLU A 12 0.64 15.13 -4.04
N ASN A 13 0.11 13.93 -3.90
CA ASN A 13 0.89 12.73 -3.60
C ASN A 13 1.87 12.39 -4.73
N ALA A 14 1.49 12.58 -6.00
CA ALA A 14 2.41 12.43 -7.12
C ALA A 14 3.62 13.37 -6.99
N ARG A 15 3.39 14.66 -6.73
CA ARG A 15 4.47 15.64 -6.53
C ARG A 15 5.35 15.30 -5.32
N TYR A 16 4.74 14.87 -4.22
CA TYR A 16 5.46 14.47 -3.02
C TYR A 16 6.38 13.27 -3.32
N TRP A 17 5.86 12.23 -3.94
CA TRP A 17 6.61 11.02 -4.24
C TRP A 17 7.65 11.21 -5.35
N ASP A 18 7.41 12.07 -6.33
CA ASP A 18 8.44 12.47 -7.30
C ASP A 18 9.60 13.17 -6.61
N GLY A 19 9.30 14.08 -5.67
CA GLY A 19 10.33 14.78 -4.89
C GLY A 19 11.13 13.90 -3.92
N MET A 20 10.55 12.78 -3.50
CA MET A 20 11.17 11.84 -2.57
C MET A 20 11.84 10.63 -3.25
N ALA A 21 11.67 10.46 -4.57
CA ALA A 21 12.04 9.24 -5.28
C ALA A 21 13.50 8.82 -5.08
N ASP A 22 14.45 9.75 -5.13
CA ASP A 22 15.87 9.48 -4.94
C ASP A 22 16.20 8.82 -3.60
N GLN A 23 15.43 9.14 -2.55
CA GLN A 23 15.65 8.58 -1.21
C GLN A 23 15.21 7.11 -1.12
N TRP A 24 14.35 6.66 -2.03
CA TRP A 24 13.80 5.31 -2.06
C TRP A 24 14.53 4.36 -3.01
N VAL A 25 15.42 4.87 -3.87
CA VAL A 25 16.18 4.05 -4.82
C VAL A 25 16.93 2.92 -4.11
N ALA A 26 17.75 3.25 -3.10
CA ALA A 26 18.57 2.24 -2.42
C ALA A 26 17.72 1.21 -1.64
N ALA A 27 16.58 1.61 -1.10
CA ALA A 27 15.64 0.68 -0.46
C ALA A 27 15.01 -0.25 -1.50
N GLY A 28 14.56 0.31 -2.63
CA GLY A 28 14.05 -0.46 -3.76
C GLY A 28 15.06 -1.50 -4.25
N GLU A 29 16.31 -1.10 -4.50
CA GLU A 29 17.39 -2.01 -4.95
C GLU A 29 17.60 -3.17 -3.98
N ARG A 30 17.61 -2.91 -2.67
CA ARG A 30 17.72 -3.99 -1.66
C ARG A 30 16.53 -4.95 -1.73
N SER A 31 15.31 -4.44 -1.83
CA SER A 31 14.11 -5.27 -1.90
C SER A 31 14.05 -6.09 -3.19
N TRP A 32 14.46 -5.52 -4.32
CA TRP A 32 14.58 -6.25 -5.59
C TRP A 32 15.64 -7.36 -5.55
N ALA A 33 16.75 -7.17 -4.83
CA ALA A 33 17.77 -8.18 -4.66
C ALA A 33 17.36 -9.32 -3.72
N THR A 34 16.32 -9.13 -2.91
CA THR A 34 15.83 -10.11 -1.94
C THR A 34 14.87 -11.10 -2.58
N ALA A 35 15.12 -12.41 -2.40
CA ALA A 35 14.26 -13.47 -2.93
C ALA A 35 13.01 -13.68 -2.08
N GLU A 36 13.13 -13.62 -0.77
CA GLU A 36 12.05 -13.83 0.18
C GLU A 36 11.46 -12.48 0.62
N PRO A 37 10.15 -12.25 0.44
CA PRO A 37 9.51 -11.03 0.88
C PRO A 37 9.57 -10.82 2.39
N THR A 38 9.70 -9.56 2.78
CA THR A 38 9.39 -9.09 4.13
C THR A 38 8.42 -7.91 4.02
N TRP A 39 7.53 -7.75 4.97
CA TRP A 39 6.39 -6.85 4.86
C TRP A 39 6.42 -5.76 5.92
N GLY A 40 5.98 -4.59 5.49
CA GLY A 40 5.81 -3.45 6.39
C GLY A 40 7.13 -2.84 6.84
N SER A 41 7.00 -1.86 7.72
CA SER A 41 8.13 -1.03 8.18
C SER A 41 9.12 -1.81 9.05
N TRP A 42 8.67 -2.84 9.75
CA TRP A 42 9.52 -3.68 10.61
C TRP A 42 9.91 -5.02 9.99
N GLY A 43 9.64 -5.22 8.71
CA GLY A 43 10.10 -6.39 7.97
C GLY A 43 9.51 -7.71 8.45
N ALA A 44 8.20 -7.75 8.69
CA ALA A 44 7.51 -9.00 9.08
C ALA A 44 7.73 -10.10 8.04
N PRO A 45 8.12 -11.33 8.44
CA PRO A 45 8.42 -12.42 7.51
C PRO A 45 7.18 -12.81 6.66
N ASP A 46 7.39 -13.15 5.38
CA ASP A 46 6.30 -13.61 4.51
C ASP A 46 5.60 -14.87 5.05
N ALA A 47 6.33 -15.73 5.75
CA ALA A 47 5.76 -16.92 6.39
C ALA A 47 4.65 -16.57 7.40
N ASP A 48 4.74 -15.43 8.08
CA ASP A 48 3.77 -14.99 9.07
C ASP A 48 2.62 -14.18 8.44
N VAL A 49 2.93 -13.41 7.41
CA VAL A 49 1.97 -12.48 6.78
C VAL A 49 1.26 -13.08 5.57
N GLN A 50 2.00 -13.79 4.72
CA GLN A 50 1.49 -14.37 3.47
C GLN A 50 0.67 -13.36 2.64
N LEU A 51 1.26 -12.17 2.41
CA LEU A 51 0.57 -11.12 1.66
C LEU A 51 0.39 -11.52 0.19
N LEU A 52 1.32 -12.30 -0.38
CA LEU A 52 1.23 -12.84 -1.73
C LEU A 52 0.93 -14.35 -1.71
N PRO A 53 0.13 -14.88 -2.67
CA PRO A 53 0.03 -16.32 -2.88
C PRO A 53 1.39 -16.95 -3.13
N ALA A 54 1.65 -18.11 -2.56
CA ALA A 54 2.95 -18.80 -2.70
C ALA A 54 3.28 -19.19 -4.16
N VAL A 55 2.25 -19.50 -4.96
CA VAL A 55 2.37 -19.80 -6.39
C VAL A 55 1.38 -18.93 -7.14
N MET A 56 1.86 -18.21 -8.14
CA MET A 56 1.03 -17.28 -8.92
C MET A 56 1.06 -17.62 -10.44
N THR A 57 1.53 -18.80 -10.79
CA THR A 57 1.60 -19.25 -12.20
C THR A 57 0.21 -19.23 -12.84
N GLY A 58 0.09 -18.52 -13.96
CA GLY A 58 -1.16 -18.35 -14.70
C GLY A 58 -2.11 -17.31 -14.13
N MET A 59 -1.73 -16.62 -13.05
CA MET A 59 -2.47 -15.46 -12.55
C MET A 59 -2.06 -14.19 -13.29
N ARG A 60 -3.02 -13.33 -13.56
CA ARG A 60 -2.78 -11.93 -13.91
C ARG A 60 -2.96 -11.10 -12.65
N ALA A 61 -1.92 -10.38 -12.24
CA ALA A 61 -1.87 -9.66 -10.98
C ALA A 61 -1.60 -8.17 -11.17
N ILE A 62 -2.13 -7.34 -10.26
CA ILE A 62 -1.89 -5.90 -10.27
C ILE A 62 -1.39 -5.42 -8.90
N GLU A 63 -0.36 -4.56 -8.92
CA GLU A 63 0.07 -3.80 -7.74
C GLU A 63 -0.46 -2.37 -7.84
N LEU A 64 -1.21 -1.94 -6.82
CA LEU A 64 -1.86 -0.64 -6.74
C LEU A 64 -1.01 0.32 -5.86
N GLY A 65 -0.32 1.28 -6.50
CA GLY A 65 0.70 2.11 -5.88
C GLY A 65 2.02 1.35 -5.72
N CYS A 66 2.66 1.02 -6.85
CA CYS A 66 3.78 0.08 -6.86
C CYS A 66 5.14 0.71 -6.48
N GLY A 67 5.25 2.04 -6.46
CA GLY A 67 6.50 2.73 -6.18
C GLY A 67 7.67 2.20 -7.01
N THR A 68 8.74 1.73 -6.36
CA THR A 68 9.90 1.13 -7.03
C THR A 68 9.67 -0.30 -7.55
N GLY A 69 8.47 -0.89 -7.40
CA GLY A 69 8.05 -2.13 -8.05
C GLY A 69 8.59 -3.43 -7.45
N TYR A 70 9.05 -3.44 -6.21
CA TYR A 70 9.63 -4.65 -5.61
C TYR A 70 8.58 -5.74 -5.32
N VAL A 71 7.34 -5.37 -4.93
CA VAL A 71 6.25 -6.35 -4.76
C VAL A 71 5.85 -6.93 -6.11
N SER A 72 5.79 -6.10 -7.16
CA SER A 72 5.61 -6.55 -8.53
C SER A 72 6.68 -7.58 -8.94
N ALA A 73 7.95 -7.34 -8.57
CA ALA A 73 9.04 -8.29 -8.84
C ALA A 73 8.84 -9.63 -8.12
N TRP A 74 8.41 -9.62 -6.87
CA TRP A 74 8.12 -10.85 -6.13
C TRP A 74 6.95 -11.61 -6.73
N MET A 75 5.89 -10.94 -7.19
CA MET A 75 4.78 -11.58 -7.90
C MET A 75 5.23 -12.21 -9.23
N ALA A 76 6.04 -11.49 -10.03
CA ALA A 76 6.58 -11.99 -11.27
C ALA A 76 7.48 -13.22 -11.05
N ARG A 77 8.33 -13.23 -10.02
CA ARG A 77 9.15 -14.40 -9.65
C ARG A 77 8.32 -15.60 -9.19
N ARG A 78 7.09 -15.39 -8.69
CA ARG A 78 6.13 -16.45 -8.36
C ARG A 78 5.30 -16.91 -9.57
N GLY A 79 5.55 -16.34 -10.77
CA GLY A 79 4.99 -16.75 -12.04
C GLY A 79 3.75 -16.01 -12.50
N ALA A 80 3.42 -14.86 -11.91
CA ALA A 80 2.32 -14.02 -12.35
C ALA A 80 2.68 -13.19 -13.59
N GLU A 81 1.68 -12.89 -14.44
CA GLU A 81 1.69 -11.75 -15.36
C GLU A 81 1.36 -10.50 -14.56
N VAL A 82 2.28 -9.54 -14.48
CA VAL A 82 2.19 -8.43 -13.52
C VAL A 82 2.04 -7.08 -14.20
N VAL A 83 1.09 -6.31 -13.72
CA VAL A 83 0.94 -4.87 -13.98
C VAL A 83 1.19 -4.11 -12.66
N GLY A 84 2.09 -3.15 -12.66
CA GLY A 84 2.28 -2.21 -11.55
C GLY A 84 1.78 -0.82 -11.95
N VAL A 85 0.99 -0.17 -11.11
CA VAL A 85 0.53 1.21 -11.36
C VAL A 85 0.98 2.13 -10.23
N ASP A 86 1.43 3.33 -10.61
CA ASP A 86 1.78 4.40 -9.66
C ASP A 86 1.54 5.76 -10.30
N VAL A 87 1.32 6.78 -9.47
CA VAL A 87 1.16 8.18 -9.93
C VAL A 87 2.50 8.90 -10.08
N SER A 88 3.58 8.38 -9.47
CA SER A 88 4.92 8.97 -9.50
C SER A 88 5.71 8.45 -10.69
N VAL A 89 6.04 9.35 -11.61
CA VAL A 89 6.86 9.02 -12.79
C VAL A 89 8.31 8.68 -12.41
N GLU A 90 8.82 9.29 -11.36
CA GLU A 90 10.19 9.08 -10.88
C GLU A 90 10.34 7.73 -10.16
N GLN A 91 9.35 7.33 -9.36
CA GLN A 91 9.29 5.98 -8.79
C GLN A 91 9.23 4.92 -9.89
N LEU A 92 8.38 5.13 -10.89
CA LEU A 92 8.25 4.23 -12.04
C LEU A 92 9.52 4.17 -12.90
N ALA A 93 10.28 5.27 -12.99
CA ALA A 93 11.59 5.25 -13.67
C ALA A 93 12.55 4.27 -12.98
N THR A 94 12.60 4.30 -11.64
CA THR A 94 13.37 3.34 -10.84
C THR A 94 12.85 1.91 -11.04
N ALA A 95 11.54 1.69 -10.98
CA ALA A 95 10.92 0.37 -11.18
C ALA A 95 11.26 -0.22 -12.55
N ARG A 96 11.18 0.58 -13.62
CA ARG A 96 11.53 0.14 -14.99
C ARG A 96 13.00 -0.20 -15.13
N ARG A 97 13.90 0.61 -14.56
CA ARG A 97 15.34 0.31 -14.53
C ARG A 97 15.62 -1.01 -13.84
N LEU A 98 15.06 -1.21 -12.64
CA LEU A 98 15.28 -2.44 -11.86
C LEU A 98 14.67 -3.67 -12.54
N ARG A 99 13.49 -3.54 -13.17
CA ARG A 99 12.91 -4.59 -14.01
C ARG A 99 13.90 -5.04 -15.10
N ASP A 100 14.48 -4.09 -15.81
CA ASP A 100 15.41 -4.38 -16.93
C ASP A 100 16.71 -5.01 -16.40
N GLU A 101 17.27 -4.51 -15.29
CA GLU A 101 18.46 -5.05 -14.62
C GLU A 101 18.26 -6.49 -14.14
N HIS A 102 17.06 -6.82 -13.65
CA HIS A 102 16.72 -8.17 -13.18
C HIS A 102 16.12 -9.09 -14.25
N GLY A 103 15.89 -8.58 -15.46
CA GLY A 103 15.38 -9.36 -16.59
C GLY A 103 13.99 -9.94 -16.37
N LEU A 104 13.11 -9.21 -15.67
CA LEU A 104 11.73 -9.62 -15.41
C LEU A 104 10.76 -8.99 -16.42
N GLU A 105 9.67 -9.68 -16.69
CA GLU A 105 8.56 -9.21 -17.52
C GLU A 105 7.48 -8.60 -16.62
N ILE A 106 7.46 -7.27 -16.49
CA ILE A 106 6.49 -6.51 -15.67
C ILE A 106 6.10 -5.28 -16.45
N GLU A 107 4.80 -4.99 -16.54
CA GLU A 107 4.32 -3.77 -17.14
C GLU A 107 4.13 -2.70 -16.05
N PHE A 108 4.84 -1.57 -16.16
CA PHE A 108 4.68 -0.42 -15.27
C PHE A 108 4.00 0.74 -15.97
N ARG A 109 2.89 1.24 -15.40
CA ARG A 109 2.06 2.31 -15.97
C ARG A 109 1.87 3.46 -15.00
N GLU A 110 1.97 4.67 -15.51
CA GLU A 110 1.55 5.87 -14.80
C GLU A 110 0.02 5.92 -14.75
N SER A 111 -0.54 5.71 -13.55
CA SER A 111 -1.99 5.72 -13.31
C SER A 111 -2.29 5.90 -11.82
N SER A 112 -3.40 6.55 -11.51
CA SER A 112 -3.96 6.48 -10.16
C SER A 112 -4.58 5.10 -9.92
N ALA A 113 -4.37 4.55 -8.74
CA ALA A 113 -5.07 3.33 -8.31
C ALA A 113 -6.57 3.55 -8.07
N GLU A 114 -7.04 4.80 -8.15
CA GLU A 114 -8.44 5.18 -8.06
C GLU A 114 -9.18 5.16 -9.43
N ASP A 115 -8.44 5.08 -10.55
CA ASP A 115 -9.00 5.05 -11.91
C ASP A 115 -7.99 4.40 -12.86
N VAL A 116 -7.94 3.07 -12.87
CA VAL A 116 -7.00 2.28 -13.65
C VAL A 116 -7.56 1.97 -15.03
N ALA A 117 -6.82 2.31 -16.09
CA ALA A 117 -7.24 2.10 -17.49
C ALA A 117 -7.12 0.61 -17.89
N GLU A 118 -7.84 -0.27 -17.18
CA GLU A 118 -7.94 -1.71 -17.43
C GLU A 118 -9.41 -2.15 -17.49
N PRO A 119 -9.74 -3.19 -18.28
CA PRO A 119 -11.09 -3.72 -18.32
C PRO A 119 -11.55 -4.28 -16.97
N ASP A 120 -12.86 -4.31 -16.76
CA ASP A 120 -13.47 -4.98 -15.61
C ASP A 120 -13.08 -6.46 -15.59
N ALA A 121 -12.94 -7.03 -14.39
CA ALA A 121 -12.71 -8.45 -14.15
C ALA A 121 -11.51 -9.01 -14.95
N SER A 122 -10.40 -8.25 -15.02
CA SER A 122 -9.20 -8.62 -15.77
C SER A 122 -8.09 -9.23 -14.92
N PHE A 123 -8.16 -9.11 -13.59
CA PHE A 123 -7.11 -9.61 -12.69
C PHE A 123 -7.62 -10.72 -11.76
N ASP A 124 -6.73 -11.67 -11.47
CA ASP A 124 -6.96 -12.74 -10.49
C ASP A 124 -6.56 -12.30 -9.07
N PHE A 125 -5.58 -11.39 -8.98
CA PHE A 125 -5.02 -10.90 -7.73
C PHE A 125 -4.68 -9.41 -7.81
N ALA A 126 -4.95 -8.68 -6.73
CA ALA A 126 -4.53 -7.30 -6.54
C ALA A 126 -3.80 -7.17 -5.19
N VAL A 127 -2.77 -6.35 -5.14
CA VAL A 127 -2.03 -6.07 -3.91
C VAL A 127 -1.72 -4.59 -3.78
N SER A 128 -1.65 -4.10 -2.54
CA SER A 128 -1.07 -2.80 -2.22
C SER A 128 -0.32 -2.88 -0.89
N GLU A 129 0.96 -2.56 -0.90
CA GLU A 129 1.77 -2.44 0.29
C GLU A 129 2.18 -0.98 0.44
N TYR A 130 1.57 -0.27 1.40
CA TYR A 130 1.68 1.18 1.60
C TYR A 130 1.30 2.07 0.40
N GLY A 131 1.09 1.55 -0.77
CA GLY A 131 0.69 2.30 -1.96
C GLY A 131 -0.73 2.86 -1.86
N ALA A 132 -1.67 2.33 -2.64
CA ALA A 132 -3.08 2.75 -2.56
C ALA A 132 -3.68 2.60 -1.16
N ALA A 133 -3.16 1.62 -0.38
CA ALA A 133 -3.63 1.31 0.98
C ALA A 133 -3.63 2.51 1.94
N ILE A 134 -2.74 3.50 1.71
CA ILE A 134 -2.66 4.71 2.54
C ILE A 134 -2.75 6.02 1.74
N TRP A 135 -2.39 6.02 0.44
CA TRP A 135 -2.30 7.25 -0.36
C TRP A 135 -3.54 7.53 -1.23
N CYS A 136 -4.47 6.57 -1.34
CA CYS A 136 -5.70 6.72 -2.12
C CYS A 136 -6.93 6.76 -1.20
N ASP A 137 -7.98 7.46 -1.65
CA ASP A 137 -9.24 7.47 -0.93
C ASP A 137 -9.86 6.06 -0.93
N PRO A 138 -10.02 5.42 0.25
CA PRO A 138 -10.55 4.06 0.33
C PRO A 138 -11.94 3.92 -0.29
N TYR A 139 -12.78 4.96 -0.23
CA TYR A 139 -14.10 4.93 -0.85
C TYR A 139 -14.06 4.99 -2.38
N VAL A 140 -12.89 5.22 -2.99
CA VAL A 140 -12.68 5.23 -4.43
C VAL A 140 -11.86 4.03 -4.88
N TRP A 141 -10.68 3.77 -4.28
CA TRP A 141 -9.80 2.70 -4.76
C TRP A 141 -10.27 1.29 -4.41
N ILE A 142 -11.01 1.07 -3.29
CA ILE A 142 -11.56 -0.26 -2.96
C ILE A 142 -12.64 -0.70 -3.97
N PRO A 143 -13.63 0.15 -4.33
CA PRO A 143 -14.54 -0.17 -5.44
C PRO A 143 -13.82 -0.37 -6.79
N GLU A 144 -12.77 0.40 -7.05
CA GLU A 144 -11.96 0.23 -8.27
C GLU A 144 -11.22 -1.12 -8.26
N ALA A 145 -10.59 -1.51 -7.16
CA ALA A 145 -10.00 -2.83 -7.01
C ALA A 145 -11.03 -3.96 -7.22
N ALA A 146 -12.26 -3.78 -6.70
CA ALA A 146 -13.35 -4.73 -6.94
C ALA A 146 -13.73 -4.81 -8.43
N ARG A 147 -13.76 -3.67 -9.15
CA ARG A 147 -14.02 -3.64 -10.59
C ARG A 147 -12.96 -4.41 -11.37
N LEU A 148 -11.69 -4.20 -11.03
CA LEU A 148 -10.54 -4.81 -11.70
C LEU A 148 -10.46 -6.32 -11.50
N LEU A 149 -10.86 -6.83 -10.35
CA LEU A 149 -10.76 -8.23 -10.01
C LEU A 149 -11.87 -9.07 -10.67
N LYS A 150 -11.54 -10.29 -11.07
CA LYS A 150 -12.51 -11.31 -11.47
C LYS A 150 -13.35 -11.75 -10.26
N PRO A 151 -14.58 -12.27 -10.45
CA PRO A 151 -15.28 -13.00 -9.38
C PRO A 151 -14.38 -14.09 -8.79
N GLY A 152 -14.25 -14.14 -7.47
CA GLY A 152 -13.32 -15.01 -6.75
C GLY A 152 -11.88 -14.51 -6.67
N GLY A 153 -11.52 -13.43 -7.37
CA GLY A 153 -10.21 -12.77 -7.26
C GLY A 153 -9.99 -12.18 -5.87
N ARG A 154 -8.74 -11.97 -5.49
CA ARG A 154 -8.37 -11.51 -4.15
C ARG A 154 -7.70 -10.14 -4.18
N LEU A 155 -8.01 -9.32 -3.19
CA LEU A 155 -7.30 -8.10 -2.85
C LEU A 155 -6.64 -8.28 -1.49
N HIS A 156 -5.31 -8.19 -1.45
CA HIS A 156 -4.57 -8.12 -0.20
C HIS A 156 -3.89 -6.76 -0.07
N PHE A 157 -3.94 -6.16 1.10
CA PHE A 157 -3.20 -4.91 1.30
C PHE A 157 -2.69 -4.75 2.73
N LEU A 158 -1.59 -4.01 2.84
CA LEU A 158 -0.93 -3.63 4.07
C LEU A 158 -0.83 -2.11 4.15
N GLY A 159 -1.12 -1.54 5.31
CA GLY A 159 -0.99 -0.12 5.59
C GLY A 159 -1.00 0.17 7.08
N ASN A 160 -1.02 1.46 7.43
CA ASN A 160 -1.04 1.89 8.81
C ASN A 160 -2.24 1.33 9.58
N HIS A 161 -2.03 0.91 10.83
CA HIS A 161 -3.16 0.56 11.70
C HIS A 161 -3.87 1.85 12.16
N PRO A 162 -5.21 1.90 12.21
CA PRO A 162 -5.95 3.10 12.61
C PRO A 162 -5.61 3.59 14.01
N LEU A 163 -5.17 2.71 14.92
CA LEU A 163 -4.69 3.12 16.24
C LEU A 163 -3.43 3.98 16.15
N ALA A 164 -2.47 3.62 15.30
CA ALA A 164 -1.28 4.44 15.06
C ALA A 164 -1.66 5.84 14.57
N MET A 165 -2.64 5.92 13.65
CA MET A 165 -3.10 7.20 13.10
C MET A 165 -3.71 8.13 14.17
N VAL A 166 -4.48 7.60 15.12
CA VAL A 166 -5.05 8.44 16.20
C VAL A 166 -4.05 8.76 17.28
N CYS A 167 -3.02 7.95 17.47
CA CYS A 167 -1.96 8.17 18.44
C CYS A 167 -0.79 9.01 17.92
N THR A 168 -0.76 9.36 16.63
CA THR A 168 0.23 10.29 16.07
C THR A 168 -0.22 11.73 16.34
N PRO A 169 0.63 12.60 16.97
CA PRO A 169 0.32 13.99 17.22
C PRO A 169 0.00 14.80 15.97
N LEU A 170 -0.75 15.91 16.14
CA LEU A 170 -1.22 16.76 15.03
C LEU A 170 -0.10 17.53 14.33
N ASP A 171 1.02 17.74 15.01
CA ASP A 171 2.20 18.43 14.51
C ASP A 171 3.19 17.50 13.78
N GLY A 172 2.88 16.19 13.69
CA GLY A 172 3.75 15.18 13.07
C GLY A 172 4.84 14.65 14.01
N SER A 173 4.84 15.00 15.28
CA SER A 173 5.75 14.43 16.28
C SER A 173 5.55 12.91 16.40
N PRO A 174 6.54 12.17 16.94
CA PRO A 174 6.45 10.73 17.08
C PRO A 174 5.21 10.26 17.83
N THR A 175 4.62 9.16 17.36
CA THR A 175 3.47 8.48 17.97
C THR A 175 3.69 8.21 19.45
N ASP A 176 2.69 8.49 20.27
CA ASP A 176 2.71 8.26 21.71
C ASP A 176 1.49 7.44 22.19
N ALA A 177 1.28 7.31 23.49
CA ALA A 177 0.17 6.56 24.07
C ALA A 177 -1.09 7.42 24.31
N THR A 178 -1.20 8.58 23.64
CA THR A 178 -2.31 9.51 23.75
C THR A 178 -3.14 9.50 22.49
N LEU A 179 -4.46 9.62 22.60
CA LEU A 179 -5.33 9.81 21.45
C LEU A 179 -5.37 11.28 21.07
N HIS A 180 -4.81 11.64 19.92
CA HIS A 180 -4.72 13.03 19.42
C HIS A 180 -5.84 13.38 18.43
N ARG A 181 -6.56 12.38 17.94
CA ARG A 181 -7.64 12.54 16.93
C ARG A 181 -8.87 11.74 17.33
N GLU A 182 -10.01 12.19 16.81
CA GLU A 182 -11.26 11.44 16.99
C GLU A 182 -11.25 10.16 16.14
N TRP A 183 -11.72 9.08 16.74
CA TRP A 183 -11.94 7.82 16.01
C TRP A 183 -13.13 7.92 15.04
N ARG A 184 -14.17 8.64 15.45
CA ARG A 184 -15.37 8.81 14.62
C ARG A 184 -15.08 9.69 13.42
N GLY A 185 -15.38 9.19 12.20
CA GLY A 185 -15.18 9.93 10.96
C GLY A 185 -13.71 9.98 10.51
N MET A 186 -12.86 9.09 11.04
CA MET A 186 -11.50 8.90 10.54
C MET A 186 -11.55 8.63 9.03
N HIS A 187 -10.81 9.41 8.24
CA HIS A 187 -10.78 9.26 6.79
C HIS A 187 -9.49 9.85 6.19
N ARG A 188 -9.32 11.18 6.23
CA ARG A 188 -8.25 11.90 5.55
C ARG A 188 -7.30 12.56 6.54
N PHE A 189 -6.00 12.36 6.31
CA PHE A 189 -4.90 12.91 7.09
C PHE A 189 -4.03 13.77 6.18
N ASP A 190 -3.95 15.07 6.46
CA ASP A 190 -3.19 16.02 5.66
C ASP A 190 -1.88 16.37 6.38
N TRP A 191 -0.79 15.76 5.93
CA TRP A 191 0.54 15.92 6.51
C TRP A 191 1.35 17.05 5.86
N ARG A 192 0.81 17.76 4.87
CA ARG A 192 1.54 18.76 4.08
C ARG A 192 2.03 19.96 4.88
N ARG A 193 1.41 20.22 6.02
CA ARG A 193 1.64 21.43 6.84
C ARG A 193 2.03 21.12 8.28
N VAL A 194 2.38 19.89 8.59
CA VAL A 194 2.89 19.53 9.91
C VAL A 194 4.30 20.09 10.07
N GLU A 195 4.70 20.36 11.33
CA GLU A 195 6.00 20.96 11.63
C GLU A 195 7.13 19.92 11.55
N VAL A 196 6.82 18.68 11.91
CA VAL A 196 7.77 17.57 11.93
C VAL A 196 7.41 16.64 10.78
N ASP A 197 8.37 16.38 9.89
CA ASP A 197 8.27 15.49 8.74
C ASP A 197 7.04 15.73 7.84
N PRO A 198 6.96 16.89 7.14
CA PRO A 198 5.87 17.17 6.22
C PRO A 198 5.75 16.10 5.13
N GLY A 199 4.56 15.56 4.93
CA GLY A 199 4.26 14.50 3.97
C GLY A 199 3.23 14.89 2.92
N GLY A 200 2.53 13.88 2.41
CA GLY A 200 1.40 14.03 1.48
C GLY A 200 0.05 14.00 2.17
N VAL A 201 -0.93 13.45 1.48
CA VAL A 201 -2.28 13.22 2.00
C VAL A 201 -2.50 11.72 2.12
N GLU A 202 -2.69 11.25 3.33
CA GLU A 202 -2.99 9.85 3.64
C GLU A 202 -4.47 9.63 3.97
N PHE A 203 -4.89 8.39 3.87
CA PHE A 203 -6.24 7.95 4.22
C PHE A 203 -6.20 6.72 5.12
N ASN A 204 -7.13 6.67 6.04
CA ASN A 204 -7.38 5.47 6.84
C ASN A 204 -8.83 5.49 7.35
N LEU A 205 -9.36 4.33 7.70
CA LEU A 205 -10.69 4.20 8.26
C LEU A 205 -10.63 3.44 9.59
N GLY A 206 -11.56 3.73 10.48
CA GLY A 206 -11.78 2.85 11.63
C GLY A 206 -12.25 1.47 11.16
N THR A 207 -11.93 0.41 11.92
CA THR A 207 -12.18 -1.00 11.55
C THR A 207 -13.63 -1.26 11.08
N ALA A 208 -14.64 -0.70 11.77
CA ALA A 208 -16.04 -0.87 11.36
C ALA A 208 -16.34 -0.23 9.98
N ALA A 209 -15.73 0.92 9.68
CA ALA A 209 -15.89 1.59 8.39
C ALA A 209 -15.24 0.77 7.26
N TRP A 210 -14.04 0.20 7.49
CA TRP A 210 -13.42 -0.76 6.58
C TRP A 210 -14.34 -1.95 6.29
N MET A 211 -14.88 -2.60 7.32
CA MET A 211 -15.77 -3.76 7.16
C MET A 211 -17.05 -3.43 6.37
N HIS A 212 -17.63 -2.26 6.59
CA HIS A 212 -18.79 -1.81 5.81
C HIS A 212 -18.43 -1.55 4.36
N LEU A 213 -17.32 -0.85 4.10
CA LEU A 213 -16.84 -0.56 2.75
C LEU A 213 -16.56 -1.85 1.97
N PHE A 214 -15.89 -2.82 2.56
CA PHE A 214 -15.61 -4.11 1.90
C PHE A 214 -16.89 -4.83 1.50
N ARG A 215 -17.84 -4.96 2.43
CA ARG A 215 -19.14 -5.57 2.15
C ARG A 215 -19.86 -4.84 1.01
N ASP A 216 -19.90 -3.50 1.05
CA ASP A 216 -20.64 -2.69 0.08
C ASP A 216 -19.95 -2.70 -1.31
N ALA A 217 -18.64 -2.93 -1.35
CA ALA A 217 -17.86 -3.14 -2.59
C ALA A 217 -17.89 -4.61 -3.09
N GLY A 218 -18.59 -5.52 -2.41
CA GLY A 218 -18.71 -6.93 -2.83
C GLY A 218 -17.52 -7.79 -2.43
N PHE A 219 -16.83 -7.46 -1.36
CA PHE A 219 -15.77 -8.29 -0.79
C PHE A 219 -16.24 -9.07 0.45
N VAL A 220 -15.67 -10.25 0.62
CA VAL A 220 -15.66 -11.02 1.87
C VAL A 220 -14.27 -10.92 2.48
N VAL A 221 -14.18 -10.61 3.77
CA VAL A 221 -12.92 -10.64 4.51
C VAL A 221 -12.54 -12.10 4.76
N GLU A 222 -11.39 -12.53 4.25
CA GLU A 222 -10.83 -13.86 4.49
C GLU A 222 -9.89 -13.86 5.70
N ASP A 223 -9.16 -12.75 5.93
CA ASP A 223 -8.23 -12.61 7.07
C ASP A 223 -7.97 -11.14 7.39
N HIS A 224 -7.60 -10.86 8.64
CA HIS A 224 -7.13 -9.57 9.11
C HIS A 224 -6.01 -9.78 10.13
N LEU A 225 -4.84 -9.18 9.89
CA LEU A 225 -3.69 -9.26 10.78
C LEU A 225 -3.37 -7.87 11.34
N GLU A 226 -2.97 -7.84 12.58
CA GLU A 226 -2.38 -6.68 13.25
C GLU A 226 -0.89 -6.94 13.42
N LEU A 227 -0.04 -6.06 12.88
CA LEU A 227 1.41 -6.24 12.91
C LEU A 227 2.05 -5.34 13.96
N HIS A 228 3.05 -5.91 14.63
CA HIS A 228 3.80 -5.29 15.71
C HIS A 228 5.29 -5.30 15.40
N ALA A 229 6.05 -4.33 15.93
CA ALA A 229 7.51 -4.39 15.89
C ALA A 229 8.02 -5.58 16.69
N ALA A 230 8.89 -6.38 16.11
CA ALA A 230 9.55 -7.49 16.81
C ALA A 230 10.55 -6.96 17.85
N ASP A 231 11.30 -5.91 17.53
CA ASP A 231 12.29 -5.27 18.41
C ASP A 231 11.76 -3.90 18.89
N PRO A 232 11.59 -3.70 20.22
CA PRO A 232 11.12 -2.43 20.78
C PRO A 232 12.16 -1.29 20.68
N SER A 233 13.39 -1.55 20.27
CA SER A 233 14.44 -0.53 20.11
C SER A 233 14.48 0.10 18.72
N GLU A 234 13.76 -0.43 17.75
CA GLU A 234 13.78 0.04 16.37
C GLU A 234 12.62 0.99 16.05
N ASP A 235 12.92 2.28 15.99
CA ASP A 235 11.96 3.28 15.51
C ASP A 235 11.85 3.26 13.98
N ARG A 236 10.64 3.48 13.45
CA ARG A 236 10.37 3.57 12.01
C ARG A 236 9.34 4.68 11.73
N PHE A 237 9.64 5.59 10.79
CA PHE A 237 8.70 6.61 10.29
C PHE A 237 7.90 7.31 11.40
N ALA A 238 8.56 7.97 12.32
CA ALA A 238 7.94 8.63 13.46
C ALA A 238 7.07 7.71 14.37
N ILE A 239 7.18 6.39 14.25
CA ILE A 239 6.57 5.44 15.19
C ILE A 239 7.69 4.80 16.03
N PRO A 240 7.72 5.07 17.36
CA PRO A 240 8.72 4.46 18.22
C PRO A 240 8.56 2.94 18.33
N GLY A 241 9.67 2.21 18.32
CA GLY A 241 9.67 0.75 18.42
C GLY A 241 9.02 0.25 19.70
N TRP A 242 9.22 0.92 20.84
CA TRP A 242 8.56 0.56 22.10
C TRP A 242 7.03 0.64 22.01
N TRP A 243 6.50 1.58 21.18
CA TRP A 243 5.07 1.73 20.95
C TRP A 243 4.57 0.63 20.01
N ALA A 244 5.20 0.46 18.86
CA ALA A 244 4.85 -0.54 17.84
C ALA A 244 5.01 -1.99 18.35
N HIS A 245 5.88 -2.23 19.34
CA HIS A 245 6.00 -3.54 20.00
C HIS A 245 4.79 -3.88 20.91
N ARG A 246 4.14 -2.86 21.46
CA ARG A 246 3.02 -3.02 22.40
C ARG A 246 1.65 -2.84 21.76
N PHE A 247 1.58 -2.06 20.70
CA PHE A 247 0.36 -1.71 20.00
C PHE A 247 0.53 -1.97 18.51
N PRO A 248 -0.55 -2.34 17.78
CA PRO A 248 -0.43 -2.58 16.35
C PRO A 248 -0.12 -1.28 15.60
N ALA A 249 0.98 -1.27 14.87
CA ALA A 249 1.39 -0.14 14.04
C ALA A 249 0.88 -0.27 12.60
N GLU A 250 0.71 -1.49 12.14
CA GLU A 250 0.30 -1.84 10.79
C GLU A 250 -0.82 -2.87 10.81
N GLN A 251 -1.57 -2.93 9.72
CA GLN A 251 -2.62 -3.93 9.51
C GLN A 251 -2.55 -4.51 8.11
N VAL A 252 -2.97 -5.77 8.00
CA VAL A 252 -3.15 -6.46 6.71
C VAL A 252 -4.60 -6.89 6.57
N TRP A 253 -5.18 -6.63 5.43
CA TRP A 253 -6.48 -7.14 5.03
C TRP A 253 -6.33 -8.10 3.87
N LYS A 254 -6.96 -9.28 3.96
CA LYS A 254 -7.08 -10.24 2.88
C LYS A 254 -8.55 -10.41 2.54
N LEU A 255 -8.89 -10.04 1.31
CA LEU A 255 -10.25 -9.93 0.82
C LEU A 255 -10.43 -10.82 -0.41
N ARG A 256 -11.64 -11.37 -0.58
CA ARG A 256 -12.03 -12.08 -1.79
C ARG A 256 -13.29 -11.44 -2.39
N ARG A 257 -13.24 -11.14 -3.68
CA ARG A 257 -14.39 -10.65 -4.43
C ARG A 257 -15.46 -11.76 -4.56
N THR A 258 -16.72 -11.42 -4.30
CA THR A 258 -17.88 -12.33 -4.44
C THR A 258 -18.34 -12.47 -5.88
#